data_8755fae5d08402c2d219fa409c0d1f6d
#
_entry.id   8755fae5d08402c2d219fa409c0d1f6d
#
_cell.length_a   1.000
_cell.length_b   1.000
_cell.length_c   1.000
_cell.angle_alpha   90.00
_cell.angle_beta   90.00
_cell.angle_gamma   90.00
#
_symmetry.space_group_name_H-M   'P 1'
#
loop_
_entity.id
_entity.type
_entity.pdbx_description
1 polymer ?
#
loop_
_entity_poly.entity_id
_entity_poly.type
_entity_poly.pdbx_seq_one_letter_code
_entity_poly.pdbx_strand_id
1 'polypeptide(L)'
;MDRAMDRARILALAERVLRLEGESVLALCARLDDRFVEAVAMLHRCRGRVIVTGMGKSGLIGRKVAATLASTGTPAYFLHPAEGVHGDLGMVAREDVVVALSNFGETDEVLALLPALKRLGIPLVLLTGAPASTLARQADLVLDVGVAEEACPMNLAPTSSTTAALAMGDALAMALLDLRGLRPEDYAALHPRGTLGWKSLFKVRDLMHTGLAVPAVSEQATMKEAIEEMTGKGFGITTVVDAGGRLVGILTDGDLRRQQLAHGASLLERRAGECMTREPKVIDAEELATSALARMEGRITSLVIVDAAGRPAGVIRLHDILLAKIV
;
A
#
# COMPACT_ATOMS: atom_id res chain seq x y z
N MET A 1 -37.55 -33.61 12.61
CA MET A 1 -37.92 -33.45 11.20
C MET A 1 -36.74 -32.85 10.44
N ASP A 2 -36.03 -33.69 9.73
CA ASP A 2 -34.89 -33.32 8.91
C ASP A 2 -35.40 -32.41 7.80
N ARG A 3 -35.07 -31.11 7.83
CA ARG A 3 -35.31 -30.23 6.71
C ARG A 3 -34.33 -30.64 5.62
N ALA A 4 -34.79 -31.51 4.70
CA ALA A 4 -34.04 -31.89 3.54
C ALA A 4 -33.41 -30.62 2.93
N MET A 5 -32.13 -30.70 2.56
CA MET A 5 -31.39 -29.59 1.94
C MET A 5 -32.04 -29.22 0.61
N ASP A 6 -32.97 -28.26 0.63
CA ASP A 6 -33.58 -27.71 -0.58
C ASP A 6 -32.59 -26.70 -1.22
N ARG A 7 -31.90 -27.15 -2.24
CA ARG A 7 -30.91 -26.36 -2.98
C ARG A 7 -31.49 -25.04 -3.51
N ALA A 8 -32.70 -25.09 -4.05
CA ALA A 8 -33.35 -23.91 -4.62
C ALA A 8 -33.63 -22.85 -3.54
N ARG A 9 -34.14 -23.29 -2.39
CA ARG A 9 -34.40 -22.43 -1.24
C ARG A 9 -33.12 -21.80 -0.67
N ILE A 10 -32.03 -22.58 -0.59
CA ILE A 10 -30.73 -22.06 -0.09
C ILE A 10 -30.20 -20.97 -1.02
N LEU A 11 -30.22 -21.18 -2.33
CA LEU A 11 -29.77 -20.21 -3.31
C LEU A 11 -30.63 -18.94 -3.31
N ALA A 12 -31.96 -19.08 -3.25
CA ALA A 12 -32.87 -17.96 -3.19
C ALA A 12 -32.67 -17.11 -1.91
N LEU A 13 -32.40 -17.76 -0.76
CA LEU A 13 -32.08 -17.05 0.47
C LEU A 13 -30.76 -16.30 0.36
N ALA A 14 -29.70 -16.92 -0.17
CA ALA A 14 -28.42 -16.30 -0.37
C ALA A 14 -28.51 -15.08 -1.32
N GLU A 15 -29.23 -15.21 -2.42
CA GLU A 15 -29.47 -14.11 -3.36
C GLU A 15 -30.22 -12.94 -2.66
N ARG A 16 -31.25 -13.23 -1.87
CA ARG A 16 -31.98 -12.22 -1.09
C ARG A 16 -31.04 -11.47 -0.13
N VAL A 17 -30.19 -12.18 0.61
CA VAL A 17 -29.22 -11.58 1.56
C VAL A 17 -28.31 -10.62 0.82
N LEU A 18 -27.66 -11.09 -0.25
CA LEU A 18 -26.71 -10.26 -1.02
C LEU A 18 -27.38 -9.03 -1.63
N ARG A 19 -28.62 -9.17 -2.12
CA ARG A 19 -29.40 -8.06 -2.67
C ARG A 19 -29.72 -7.02 -1.61
N LEU A 20 -30.28 -7.44 -0.47
CA LEU A 20 -30.66 -6.52 0.63
C LEU A 20 -29.45 -5.77 1.22
N GLU A 21 -28.33 -6.44 1.40
CA GLU A 21 -27.09 -5.80 1.85
C GLU A 21 -26.59 -4.81 0.82
N GLY A 22 -26.56 -5.18 -0.47
CA GLY A 22 -26.18 -4.29 -1.56
C GLY A 22 -27.07 -3.05 -1.67
N GLU A 23 -28.38 -3.21 -1.59
CA GLU A 23 -29.36 -2.11 -1.59
C GLU A 23 -29.17 -1.19 -0.38
N SER A 24 -28.88 -1.76 0.80
CA SER A 24 -28.60 -1.00 2.01
C SER A 24 -27.36 -0.12 1.88
N VAL A 25 -26.29 -0.62 1.24
CA VAL A 25 -25.09 0.16 0.94
C VAL A 25 -25.39 1.28 -0.07
N LEU A 26 -26.09 0.97 -1.15
CA LEU A 26 -26.46 1.97 -2.17
C LEU A 26 -27.34 3.07 -1.61
N ALA A 27 -28.24 2.76 -0.67
CA ALA A 27 -29.10 3.74 -0.01
C ALA A 27 -28.29 4.80 0.80
N LEU A 28 -27.06 4.50 1.21
CA LEU A 28 -26.20 5.47 1.89
C LEU A 28 -25.83 6.65 0.97
N CYS A 29 -25.73 6.44 -0.35
CA CYS A 29 -25.39 7.50 -1.29
C CYS A 29 -26.36 8.70 -1.20
N ALA A 30 -27.65 8.44 -0.98
CA ALA A 30 -28.65 9.48 -0.84
C ALA A 30 -28.62 10.22 0.52
N ARG A 31 -27.82 9.74 1.46
CA ARG A 31 -27.65 10.32 2.81
C ARG A 31 -26.32 11.06 2.97
N LEU A 32 -25.47 11.04 1.94
CA LEU A 32 -24.23 11.82 1.93
C LEU A 32 -24.59 13.31 1.77
N ASP A 33 -24.22 14.09 2.76
CA ASP A 33 -24.44 15.53 2.83
C ASP A 33 -23.27 16.24 3.50
N ASP A 34 -23.43 17.51 3.84
CA ASP A 34 -22.41 18.33 4.48
C ASP A 34 -21.89 17.72 5.80
N ARG A 35 -22.69 16.93 6.52
CA ARG A 35 -22.26 16.25 7.76
C ARG A 35 -21.15 15.22 7.49
N PHE A 36 -21.20 14.54 6.34
CA PHE A 36 -20.12 13.66 5.94
C PHE A 36 -18.82 14.45 5.68
N VAL A 37 -18.92 15.58 4.98
CA VAL A 37 -17.79 16.46 4.71
C VAL A 37 -17.20 17.01 6.03
N GLU A 38 -18.06 17.43 6.96
CA GLU A 38 -17.64 17.90 8.28
C GLU A 38 -16.95 16.80 9.11
N ALA A 39 -17.48 15.57 9.07
CA ALA A 39 -16.85 14.43 9.73
C ALA A 39 -15.45 14.14 9.17
N VAL A 40 -15.31 14.11 7.85
CA VAL A 40 -14.00 13.95 7.19
C VAL A 40 -13.06 15.09 7.58
N ALA A 41 -13.54 16.35 7.56
CA ALA A 41 -12.73 17.50 7.96
C ALA A 41 -12.32 17.45 9.44
N MET A 42 -13.20 17.00 10.35
CA MET A 42 -12.90 16.80 11.76
C MET A 42 -11.80 15.76 11.95
N LEU A 43 -11.94 14.60 11.30
CA LEU A 43 -10.95 13.52 11.35
C LEU A 43 -9.61 13.91 10.70
N HIS A 44 -9.65 14.70 9.63
CA HIS A 44 -8.44 15.19 8.95
C HIS A 44 -7.64 16.16 9.84
N ARG A 45 -8.33 17.02 10.59
CA ARG A 45 -7.71 17.98 11.54
C ARG A 45 -7.31 17.36 12.87
N CYS A 46 -7.65 16.10 13.13
CA CYS A 46 -7.24 15.38 14.33
C CYS A 46 -5.71 15.37 14.46
N ARG A 47 -5.19 15.92 15.56
CA ARG A 47 -3.75 15.95 15.86
C ARG A 47 -3.29 14.73 16.64
N GLY A 48 -4.23 14.04 17.29
CA GLY A 48 -4.02 12.78 17.99
C GLY A 48 -4.35 11.58 17.11
N ARG A 49 -5.19 10.70 17.63
CA ARG A 49 -5.61 9.46 16.99
C ARG A 49 -7.13 9.45 16.82
N VAL A 50 -7.59 8.72 15.80
CA VAL A 50 -9.00 8.38 15.66
C VAL A 50 -9.27 7.13 16.51
N ILE A 51 -10.10 7.29 17.53
CA ILE A 51 -10.48 6.20 18.42
C ILE A 51 -11.82 5.66 17.94
N VAL A 52 -11.85 4.42 17.49
CA VAL A 52 -13.10 3.79 17.06
C VAL A 52 -13.62 2.94 18.19
N THR A 53 -14.93 3.05 18.50
CA THR A 53 -15.55 2.28 19.58
C THR A 53 -16.92 1.74 19.16
N GLY A 54 -17.37 0.67 19.81
CA GLY A 54 -18.65 0.02 19.59
C GLY A 54 -18.72 -1.33 20.27
N MET A 55 -19.93 -1.82 20.54
CA MET A 55 -20.16 -3.08 21.25
C MET A 55 -20.61 -4.20 20.31
N GLY A 56 -20.28 -5.44 20.63
CA GLY A 56 -20.75 -6.62 19.90
C GLY A 56 -20.39 -6.60 18.40
N LYS A 57 -21.37 -6.77 17.52
CA LYS A 57 -21.16 -6.76 16.06
C LYS A 57 -20.67 -5.39 15.58
N SER A 58 -21.22 -4.28 16.11
CA SER A 58 -20.72 -2.93 15.82
C SER A 58 -19.26 -2.76 16.24
N GLY A 59 -18.84 -3.37 17.35
CA GLY A 59 -17.45 -3.38 17.79
C GLY A 59 -16.50 -4.13 16.83
N LEU A 60 -16.94 -5.25 16.25
CA LEU A 60 -16.17 -6.00 15.25
C LEU A 60 -15.99 -5.15 13.98
N ILE A 61 -17.06 -4.48 13.53
CA ILE A 61 -16.99 -3.54 12.42
C ILE A 61 -16.06 -2.35 12.75
N GLY A 62 -16.20 -1.79 13.97
CA GLY A 62 -15.33 -0.72 14.46
C GLY A 62 -13.84 -1.08 14.45
N ARG A 63 -13.49 -2.32 14.85
CA ARG A 63 -12.11 -2.83 14.75
C ARG A 63 -11.62 -2.82 13.31
N LYS A 64 -12.45 -3.26 12.35
CA LYS A 64 -12.10 -3.24 10.91
C LYS A 64 -11.92 -1.80 10.42
N VAL A 65 -12.81 -0.89 10.77
CA VAL A 65 -12.73 0.53 10.40
C VAL A 65 -11.45 1.17 10.96
N ALA A 66 -11.12 0.92 12.24
CA ALA A 66 -9.86 1.39 12.84
C ALA A 66 -8.63 0.86 12.10
N ALA A 67 -8.63 -0.44 11.76
CA ALA A 67 -7.55 -1.05 10.99
C ALA A 67 -7.42 -0.45 9.59
N THR A 68 -8.53 -0.18 8.90
CA THR A 68 -8.54 0.48 7.58
C THR A 68 -7.97 1.90 7.68
N LEU A 69 -8.43 2.71 8.63
CA LEU A 69 -7.90 4.06 8.87
C LEU A 69 -6.38 4.03 9.11
N ALA A 70 -5.91 3.16 10.01
CA ALA A 70 -4.50 3.02 10.32
C ALA A 70 -3.67 2.61 9.09
N SER A 71 -4.16 1.63 8.33
CA SER A 71 -3.49 1.13 7.12
C SER A 71 -3.52 2.11 5.93
N THR A 72 -4.36 3.14 6.00
CA THR A 72 -4.49 4.20 4.99
C THR A 72 -3.96 5.55 5.47
N GLY A 73 -3.05 5.55 6.47
CA GLY A 73 -2.31 6.74 6.89
C GLY A 73 -3.01 7.64 7.90
N THR A 74 -4.16 7.23 8.45
CA THR A 74 -4.81 7.91 9.57
C THR A 74 -4.54 7.13 10.86
N PRO A 75 -3.74 7.65 11.83
CA PRO A 75 -3.49 6.95 13.07
C PRO A 75 -4.81 6.66 13.80
N ALA A 76 -5.13 5.38 13.96
CA ALA A 76 -6.37 4.95 14.59
C ALA A 76 -6.20 3.67 15.39
N TYR A 77 -7.03 3.47 16.41
CA TYR A 77 -7.15 2.21 17.14
C TYR A 77 -8.59 1.99 17.64
N PHE A 78 -8.88 0.77 17.99
CA PHE A 78 -10.18 0.40 18.56
C PHE A 78 -10.11 0.37 20.08
N LEU A 79 -11.03 1.08 20.73
CA LEU A 79 -11.27 1.05 22.18
C LEU A 79 -12.56 0.25 22.46
N HIS A 80 -12.44 -0.87 23.18
CA HIS A 80 -13.62 -1.59 23.60
C HIS A 80 -14.35 -0.80 24.71
N PRO A 81 -15.65 -0.48 24.57
CA PRO A 81 -16.29 0.44 25.49
C PRO A 81 -16.37 -0.09 26.92
N ALA A 82 -16.54 -1.41 27.10
CA ALA A 82 -16.51 -2.01 28.44
C ALA A 82 -15.13 -1.89 29.11
N GLU A 83 -14.03 -2.08 28.38
CA GLU A 83 -12.68 -1.88 28.91
C GLU A 83 -12.41 -0.37 29.17
N GLY A 84 -12.98 0.47 28.32
CA GLY A 84 -12.91 1.94 28.48
C GLY A 84 -13.37 2.39 29.86
N VAL A 85 -14.52 1.94 30.33
CA VAL A 85 -15.06 2.31 31.65
C VAL A 85 -14.25 1.69 32.82
N HIS A 86 -13.44 0.67 32.54
CA HIS A 86 -12.60 0.00 33.54
C HIS A 86 -11.13 0.46 33.54
N GLY A 87 -10.78 1.50 32.79
CA GLY A 87 -9.46 2.11 32.86
C GLY A 87 -8.83 2.48 31.52
N ASP A 88 -9.18 1.82 30.42
CA ASP A 88 -8.59 2.03 29.10
C ASP A 88 -8.90 3.44 28.53
N LEU A 89 -9.85 4.18 29.13
CA LEU A 89 -9.99 5.64 28.87
C LEU A 89 -8.71 6.43 29.13
N GLY A 90 -7.77 5.90 29.91
CA GLY A 90 -6.44 6.47 30.07
C GLY A 90 -5.61 6.51 28.79
N MET A 91 -5.99 5.76 27.75
CA MET A 91 -5.36 5.78 26.42
C MET A 91 -5.82 6.97 25.55
N VAL A 92 -6.89 7.65 25.97
CA VAL A 92 -7.55 8.72 25.21
C VAL A 92 -6.96 10.07 25.57
N ALA A 93 -6.48 10.81 24.58
CA ALA A 93 -5.89 12.13 24.73
C ALA A 93 -6.83 13.25 24.26
N ARG A 94 -6.58 14.50 24.67
CA ARG A 94 -7.41 15.65 24.30
C ARG A 94 -7.42 15.97 22.80
N GLU A 95 -6.36 15.56 22.11
CA GLU A 95 -6.16 15.78 20.67
C GLU A 95 -6.82 14.72 19.80
N ASP A 96 -7.43 13.69 20.42
CA ASP A 96 -8.08 12.59 19.73
C ASP A 96 -9.49 12.97 19.26
N VAL A 97 -10.04 12.16 18.35
CA VAL A 97 -11.43 12.19 17.90
C VAL A 97 -12.01 10.80 18.04
N VAL A 98 -13.22 10.68 18.58
CA VAL A 98 -13.90 9.39 18.74
C VAL A 98 -14.89 9.17 17.58
N VAL A 99 -14.86 7.97 17.00
CA VAL A 99 -15.89 7.47 16.07
C VAL A 99 -16.61 6.30 16.74
N ALA A 100 -17.85 6.50 17.14
CA ALA A 100 -18.67 5.47 17.77
C ALA A 100 -19.61 4.81 16.75
N LEU A 101 -19.75 3.48 16.85
CA LEU A 101 -20.71 2.69 16.07
C LEU A 101 -21.76 2.12 17.02
N SER A 102 -23.02 2.51 16.85
CA SER A 102 -24.16 1.98 17.62
C SER A 102 -25.43 2.03 16.78
N ASN A 103 -25.90 0.89 16.29
CA ASN A 103 -27.05 0.84 15.39
C ASN A 103 -28.30 1.50 15.98
N PHE A 104 -28.62 1.21 17.25
CA PHE A 104 -29.78 1.79 17.94
C PHE A 104 -29.44 3.08 18.71
N GLY A 105 -28.16 3.40 18.88
CA GLY A 105 -27.71 4.59 19.60
C GLY A 105 -28.05 4.63 21.10
N GLU A 106 -28.33 3.46 21.71
CA GLU A 106 -28.70 3.29 23.12
C GLU A 106 -27.80 2.25 23.82
N THR A 107 -26.60 2.01 23.32
CA THR A 107 -25.65 1.05 23.90
C THR A 107 -25.11 1.58 25.22
N ASP A 108 -25.43 0.96 26.34
CA ASP A 108 -25.10 1.43 27.68
C ASP A 108 -23.60 1.61 27.90
N GLU A 109 -22.77 0.69 27.40
CA GLU A 109 -21.32 0.78 27.55
C GLU A 109 -20.72 1.95 26.77
N VAL A 110 -21.30 2.31 25.61
CA VAL A 110 -20.87 3.49 24.85
C VAL A 110 -21.36 4.77 25.53
N LEU A 111 -22.60 4.79 26.02
CA LEU A 111 -23.14 5.89 26.79
C LEU A 111 -22.30 6.19 28.06
N ALA A 112 -21.80 5.15 28.71
CA ALA A 112 -20.96 5.29 29.91
C ALA A 112 -19.62 5.98 29.65
N LEU A 113 -19.13 6.01 28.39
CA LEU A 113 -17.90 6.75 28.03
C LEU A 113 -18.14 8.26 27.90
N LEU A 114 -19.35 8.70 27.59
CA LEU A 114 -19.65 10.09 27.25
C LEU A 114 -19.24 11.11 28.32
N PRO A 115 -19.47 10.92 29.61
CA PRO A 115 -19.09 11.89 30.62
C PRO A 115 -17.58 12.17 30.64
N ALA A 116 -16.77 11.13 30.40
CA ALA A 116 -15.32 11.27 30.35
C ALA A 116 -14.87 11.96 29.07
N LEU A 117 -15.43 11.58 27.90
CA LEU A 117 -15.12 12.20 26.60
C LEU A 117 -15.46 13.70 26.64
N LYS A 118 -16.65 14.05 27.15
CA LYS A 118 -17.07 15.47 27.28
C LYS A 118 -16.15 16.26 28.21
N ARG A 119 -15.77 15.70 29.36
CA ARG A 119 -14.84 16.37 30.31
C ARG A 119 -13.48 16.64 29.64
N LEU A 120 -13.05 15.77 28.75
CA LEU A 120 -11.79 15.94 28.02
C LEU A 120 -11.95 16.87 26.80
N GLY A 121 -13.19 17.19 26.40
CA GLY A 121 -13.48 18.01 25.21
C GLY A 121 -13.19 17.29 23.90
N ILE A 122 -13.37 15.95 23.87
CA ILE A 122 -13.07 15.12 22.71
C ILE A 122 -14.27 15.05 21.79
N PRO A 123 -14.14 15.42 20.50
CA PRO A 123 -15.22 15.36 19.53
C PRO A 123 -15.67 13.91 19.27
N LEU A 124 -16.98 13.75 19.08
CA LEU A 124 -17.63 12.45 18.84
C LEU A 124 -18.38 12.46 17.51
N VAL A 125 -17.99 11.61 16.59
CA VAL A 125 -18.72 11.24 15.38
C VAL A 125 -19.46 9.94 15.65
N LEU A 126 -20.76 9.89 15.42
CA LEU A 126 -21.59 8.72 15.61
C LEU A 126 -22.08 8.15 14.28
N LEU A 127 -21.85 6.87 14.03
CA LEU A 127 -22.47 6.08 12.96
C LEU A 127 -23.65 5.31 13.59
N THR A 128 -24.89 5.64 13.20
CA THR A 128 -26.09 5.04 13.81
C THR A 128 -27.24 4.91 12.81
N GLY A 129 -28.08 3.91 13.00
CA GLY A 129 -29.37 3.81 12.31
C GLY A 129 -30.51 4.55 13.00
N ALA A 130 -30.22 5.19 14.16
CA ALA A 130 -31.21 5.91 14.97
C ALA A 130 -30.76 7.36 15.27
N PRO A 131 -30.91 8.30 14.31
CA PRO A 131 -30.43 9.69 14.45
C PRO A 131 -31.09 10.48 15.60
N ALA A 132 -32.19 9.99 16.15
CA ALA A 132 -32.88 10.59 17.29
C ALA A 132 -32.52 9.98 18.66
N SER A 133 -31.56 9.03 18.69
CA SER A 133 -31.16 8.29 19.89
C SER A 133 -30.42 9.16 20.93
N THR A 134 -30.20 8.59 22.11
CA THR A 134 -29.48 9.27 23.19
C THR A 134 -28.03 9.56 22.80
N LEU A 135 -27.31 8.62 22.17
CA LEU A 135 -25.98 8.86 21.65
C LEU A 135 -25.97 9.96 20.58
N ALA A 136 -26.95 9.95 19.67
CA ALA A 136 -27.05 10.94 18.58
C ALA A 136 -27.23 12.37 19.12
N ARG A 137 -28.02 12.55 20.18
CA ARG A 137 -28.18 13.87 20.83
C ARG A 137 -26.93 14.37 21.52
N GLN A 138 -25.99 13.49 21.82
CA GLN A 138 -24.76 13.79 22.53
C GLN A 138 -23.53 13.85 21.63
N ALA A 139 -23.65 13.37 20.38
CA ALA A 139 -22.58 13.41 19.40
C ALA A 139 -22.45 14.80 18.77
N ASP A 140 -21.25 15.18 18.36
CA ASP A 140 -20.99 16.41 17.62
C ASP A 140 -21.43 16.29 16.16
N LEU A 141 -21.27 15.09 15.58
CA LEU A 141 -21.73 14.75 14.23
C LEU A 141 -22.38 13.37 14.20
N VAL A 142 -23.44 13.24 13.43
CA VAL A 142 -24.18 11.99 13.25
C VAL A 142 -24.23 11.63 11.78
N LEU A 143 -23.72 10.46 11.43
CA LEU A 143 -23.81 9.84 10.12
C LEU A 143 -24.89 8.74 10.17
N ASP A 144 -25.97 8.93 9.42
CA ASP A 144 -27.07 7.98 9.35
C ASP A 144 -26.71 6.79 8.47
N VAL A 145 -26.54 5.61 9.11
CA VAL A 145 -26.28 4.32 8.48
C VAL A 145 -27.47 3.35 8.63
N GLY A 146 -28.67 3.88 8.89
CA GLY A 146 -29.87 3.08 9.07
C GLY A 146 -30.20 2.22 7.85
N VAL A 147 -30.81 1.08 8.08
CA VAL A 147 -31.26 0.15 7.03
C VAL A 147 -32.74 -0.12 7.17
N ALA A 148 -33.41 -0.49 6.09
CA ALA A 148 -34.84 -0.79 6.10
C ALA A 148 -35.15 -2.08 6.86
N GLU A 149 -34.33 -3.11 6.65
CA GLU A 149 -34.45 -4.40 7.33
C GLU A 149 -33.08 -5.12 7.38
N GLU A 150 -32.95 -6.04 8.33
CA GLU A 150 -31.80 -6.96 8.32
C GLU A 150 -32.03 -8.10 7.32
N ALA A 151 -31.00 -8.55 6.64
CA ALA A 151 -31.10 -9.65 5.69
C ALA A 151 -31.32 -11.03 6.37
N CYS A 152 -31.27 -11.07 7.69
CA CYS A 152 -31.60 -12.22 8.49
C CYS A 152 -33.09 -12.61 8.30
N PRO A 153 -33.41 -13.90 8.08
CA PRO A 153 -34.82 -14.35 7.92
C PRO A 153 -35.74 -13.99 9.10
N MET A 154 -35.18 -13.73 10.26
CA MET A 154 -35.91 -13.31 11.46
C MET A 154 -35.86 -11.81 11.70
N ASN A 155 -35.17 -11.05 10.85
CA ASN A 155 -34.89 -9.62 11.03
C ASN A 155 -34.23 -9.28 12.39
N LEU A 156 -33.43 -10.18 12.96
CA LEU A 156 -32.83 -10.02 14.28
C LEU A 156 -31.30 -9.93 14.26
N ALA A 157 -30.65 -10.77 13.44
CA ALA A 157 -29.20 -10.78 13.38
C ALA A 157 -28.67 -9.61 12.55
N PRO A 158 -27.77 -8.78 13.09
CA PRO A 158 -27.18 -7.68 12.33
C PRO A 158 -26.42 -8.20 11.10
N THR A 159 -26.85 -7.75 9.93
CA THR A 159 -26.32 -8.09 8.60
C THR A 159 -26.26 -6.81 7.75
N SER A 160 -27.39 -6.36 7.20
CA SER A 160 -27.48 -5.11 6.43
C SER A 160 -26.94 -3.91 7.21
N SER A 161 -27.28 -3.78 8.48
CA SER A 161 -26.82 -2.67 9.33
C SER A 161 -25.31 -2.67 9.54
N THR A 162 -24.71 -3.85 9.72
CA THR A 162 -23.24 -3.98 9.87
C THR A 162 -22.52 -3.71 8.56
N THR A 163 -23.07 -4.16 7.44
CA THR A 163 -22.52 -3.92 6.09
C THR A 163 -22.59 -2.44 5.73
N ALA A 164 -23.71 -1.77 6.01
CA ALA A 164 -23.86 -0.34 5.82
C ALA A 164 -22.86 0.49 6.69
N ALA A 165 -22.75 0.15 7.98
CA ALA A 165 -21.81 0.82 8.87
C ALA A 165 -20.35 0.63 8.43
N LEU A 166 -19.99 -0.57 7.93
CA LEU A 166 -18.68 -0.86 7.37
C LEU A 166 -18.41 -0.01 6.13
N ALA A 167 -19.34 0.03 5.18
CA ALA A 167 -19.22 0.81 3.95
C ALA A 167 -19.04 2.32 4.23
N MET A 168 -19.78 2.87 5.20
CA MET A 168 -19.62 4.26 5.62
C MET A 168 -18.23 4.50 6.26
N GLY A 169 -17.75 3.57 7.09
CA GLY A 169 -16.42 3.65 7.67
C GLY A 169 -15.31 3.60 6.62
N ASP A 170 -15.47 2.78 5.58
CA ASP A 170 -14.53 2.72 4.46
C ASP A 170 -14.58 4.00 3.62
N ALA A 171 -15.77 4.59 3.41
CA ALA A 171 -15.90 5.87 2.73
C ALA A 171 -15.16 7.00 3.46
N LEU A 172 -15.26 7.06 4.81
CA LEU A 172 -14.48 7.99 5.63
C LEU A 172 -12.97 7.77 5.46
N ALA A 173 -12.52 6.52 5.51
CA ALA A 173 -11.11 6.19 5.38
C ALA A 173 -10.55 6.54 4.00
N MET A 174 -11.30 6.29 2.93
CA MET A 174 -10.88 6.62 1.56
C MET A 174 -10.87 8.14 1.31
N ALA A 175 -11.86 8.87 1.82
CA ALA A 175 -11.85 10.33 1.74
C ALA A 175 -10.66 10.96 2.48
N LEU A 176 -10.29 10.40 3.64
CA LEU A 176 -9.11 10.83 4.39
C LEU A 176 -7.79 10.49 3.68
N LEU A 177 -7.71 9.31 3.07
CA LEU A 177 -6.56 8.88 2.28
C LEU A 177 -6.31 9.86 1.12
N ASP A 178 -7.36 10.21 0.38
CA ASP A 178 -7.29 11.16 -0.74
C ASP A 178 -6.85 12.56 -0.27
N LEU A 179 -7.49 13.11 0.78
CA LEU A 179 -7.13 14.40 1.36
C LEU A 179 -5.70 14.47 1.91
N ARG A 180 -5.17 13.36 2.42
CA ARG A 180 -3.79 13.28 2.92
C ARG A 180 -2.77 13.13 1.79
N GLY A 181 -3.22 12.87 0.56
CA GLY A 181 -2.36 12.65 -0.61
C GLY A 181 -1.42 11.45 -0.44
N LEU A 182 -1.90 10.38 0.22
CA LEU A 182 -1.10 9.18 0.45
C LEU A 182 -0.76 8.53 -0.88
N ARG A 183 0.53 8.40 -1.15
CA ARG A 183 1.04 7.79 -2.38
C ARG A 183 1.19 6.27 -2.23
N PRO A 184 1.27 5.51 -3.33
CA PRO A 184 1.50 4.07 -3.28
C PRO A 184 2.74 3.68 -2.45
N GLU A 185 3.81 4.50 -2.49
CA GLU A 185 5.04 4.27 -1.72
C GLU A 185 4.79 4.40 -0.20
N ASP A 186 3.98 5.37 0.20
CA ASP A 186 3.63 5.60 1.60
C ASP A 186 2.74 4.45 2.12
N TYR A 187 1.79 3.98 1.27
CA TYR A 187 0.98 2.79 1.57
C TYR A 187 1.83 1.52 1.71
N ALA A 188 2.82 1.37 0.82
CA ALA A 188 3.77 0.26 0.86
C ALA A 188 4.59 0.24 2.16
N ALA A 189 5.02 1.41 2.66
CA ALA A 189 5.76 1.54 3.92
C ALA A 189 4.92 1.09 5.13
N LEU A 190 3.59 1.28 5.09
CA LEU A 190 2.66 0.80 6.12
C LEU A 190 2.39 -0.72 6.02
N HIS A 191 2.71 -1.36 4.89
CA HIS A 191 2.47 -2.78 4.62
C HIS A 191 3.74 -3.53 4.20
N PRO A 192 4.80 -3.58 5.03
CA PRO A 192 6.14 -4.05 4.62
C PRO A 192 6.19 -5.51 4.17
N ARG A 193 5.18 -6.32 4.47
CA ARG A 193 5.07 -7.73 4.03
C ARG A 193 3.94 -8.00 3.05
N GLY A 194 3.18 -6.98 2.63
CA GLY A 194 2.15 -7.10 1.59
C GLY A 194 2.79 -7.25 0.20
N THR A 195 2.14 -8.00 -0.69
CA THR A 195 2.60 -8.19 -2.09
C THR A 195 2.81 -6.88 -2.85
N LEU A 196 2.08 -5.82 -2.50
CA LEU A 196 2.27 -4.47 -3.03
C LEU A 196 3.40 -3.70 -2.31
N GLY A 197 3.55 -3.88 -0.99
CA GLY A 197 4.52 -3.13 -0.18
C GLY A 197 5.97 -3.49 -0.49
N TRP A 198 6.25 -4.78 -0.64
CA TRP A 198 7.59 -5.29 -0.91
C TRP A 198 8.12 -4.83 -2.27
N LYS A 199 7.27 -4.83 -3.30
CA LYS A 199 7.65 -4.48 -4.68
C LYS A 199 7.97 -3.01 -4.89
N SER A 200 7.36 -2.11 -4.12
CA SER A 200 7.45 -0.65 -4.31
C SER A 200 8.51 0.03 -3.43
N LEU A 201 9.22 -0.72 -2.59
CA LEU A 201 10.17 -0.15 -1.62
C LEU A 201 11.62 -0.17 -2.12
N PHE A 202 11.98 -1.13 -3.00
CA PHE A 202 13.36 -1.25 -3.43
C PHE A 202 13.72 -0.24 -4.50
N LYS A 203 14.70 0.58 -4.21
CA LYS A 203 15.40 1.42 -5.18
C LYS A 203 16.52 0.62 -5.84
N VAL A 204 16.97 1.08 -6.99
CA VAL A 204 18.11 0.48 -7.70
C VAL A 204 19.33 0.40 -6.80
N ARG A 205 19.62 1.44 -5.98
CA ARG A 205 20.74 1.48 -5.03
C ARG A 205 20.73 0.36 -3.98
N ASP A 206 19.55 -0.17 -3.66
CA ASP A 206 19.40 -1.20 -2.63
C ASP A 206 19.78 -2.60 -3.15
N LEU A 207 19.84 -2.75 -4.50
CA LEU A 207 20.07 -4.02 -5.19
C LEU A 207 21.29 -3.98 -6.11
N MET A 208 21.83 -2.80 -6.45
CA MET A 208 22.96 -2.66 -7.37
C MET A 208 24.28 -3.13 -6.71
N HIS A 209 25.16 -3.64 -7.52
CA HIS A 209 26.54 -3.90 -7.14
C HIS A 209 27.37 -2.65 -7.35
N THR A 210 28.26 -2.32 -6.41
CA THR A 210 29.06 -1.08 -6.39
C THR A 210 30.55 -1.34 -6.15
N GLY A 211 31.35 -0.29 -6.27
CA GLY A 211 32.77 -0.32 -5.96
C GLY A 211 33.55 -1.30 -6.83
N LEU A 212 34.39 -2.13 -6.21
CA LEU A 212 35.23 -3.09 -6.93
C LEU A 212 34.44 -4.21 -7.64
N ALA A 213 33.16 -4.36 -7.36
CA ALA A 213 32.31 -5.31 -8.08
C ALA A 213 31.90 -4.81 -9.46
N VAL A 214 31.94 -3.50 -9.73
CA VAL A 214 31.55 -2.93 -11.02
C VAL A 214 32.61 -3.28 -12.07
N PRO A 215 32.26 -4.05 -13.13
CA PRO A 215 33.21 -4.37 -14.17
C PRO A 215 33.50 -3.14 -15.05
N ALA A 216 34.77 -2.80 -15.22
CA ALA A 216 35.16 -1.63 -16.01
C ALA A 216 36.52 -1.85 -16.68
N VAL A 217 36.59 -1.49 -17.96
CA VAL A 217 37.85 -1.48 -18.72
C VAL A 217 38.02 -0.17 -19.47
N SER A 218 39.28 0.24 -19.76
CA SER A 218 39.53 1.37 -20.65
C SER A 218 39.09 1.07 -22.06
N GLU A 219 38.67 2.08 -22.82
CA GLU A 219 38.43 1.93 -24.27
C GLU A 219 39.68 1.48 -25.03
N GLN A 220 40.90 1.69 -24.48
CA GLN A 220 42.16 1.28 -25.03
C GLN A 220 42.56 -0.17 -24.62
N ALA A 221 41.85 -0.77 -23.68
CA ALA A 221 42.11 -2.17 -23.29
C ALA A 221 41.83 -3.11 -24.46
N THR A 222 42.52 -4.25 -24.44
CA THR A 222 42.28 -5.30 -25.44
C THR A 222 41.00 -6.05 -25.13
N MET A 223 40.41 -6.69 -26.12
CA MET A 223 39.26 -7.56 -25.92
C MET A 223 39.58 -8.75 -25.01
N LYS A 224 40.84 -9.18 -24.96
CA LYS A 224 41.30 -10.20 -24.00
C LYS A 224 41.08 -9.70 -22.57
N GLU A 225 41.58 -8.51 -22.24
CA GLU A 225 41.43 -7.89 -20.91
C GLU A 225 39.95 -7.66 -20.56
N ALA A 226 39.16 -7.24 -21.54
CA ALA A 226 37.71 -7.04 -21.35
C ALA A 226 36.98 -8.36 -21.02
N ILE A 227 37.32 -9.46 -21.69
CA ILE A 227 36.79 -10.81 -21.42
C ILE A 227 37.21 -11.31 -20.05
N GLU A 228 38.49 -11.08 -19.67
CA GLU A 228 38.99 -11.45 -18.34
C GLU A 228 38.22 -10.69 -17.24
N GLU A 229 37.96 -9.39 -17.39
CA GLU A 229 37.17 -8.58 -16.45
C GLU A 229 35.71 -9.06 -16.37
N MET A 230 35.08 -9.30 -17.52
CA MET A 230 33.70 -9.83 -17.57
C MET A 230 33.58 -11.16 -16.85
N THR A 231 34.53 -12.07 -17.10
CA THR A 231 34.54 -13.42 -16.54
C THR A 231 34.82 -13.37 -15.03
N GLY A 232 35.79 -12.54 -14.63
CA GLY A 232 36.17 -12.41 -13.22
C GLY A 232 35.05 -11.82 -12.35
N LYS A 233 34.25 -10.90 -12.89
CA LYS A 233 33.13 -10.28 -12.19
C LYS A 233 31.83 -11.08 -12.31
N GLY A 234 31.63 -11.86 -13.36
CA GLY A 234 30.46 -12.74 -13.51
C GLY A 234 29.15 -12.04 -13.82
N PHE A 235 29.18 -10.83 -14.40
CA PHE A 235 27.96 -10.06 -14.74
C PHE A 235 27.50 -10.27 -16.19
N GLY A 236 28.29 -10.92 -17.04
CA GLY A 236 28.02 -11.05 -18.47
C GLY A 236 28.11 -9.70 -19.23
N ILE A 237 28.61 -8.67 -18.57
CA ILE A 237 28.90 -7.34 -19.14
C ILE A 237 30.17 -6.77 -18.54
N THR A 238 30.80 -5.81 -19.26
CA THR A 238 31.73 -4.85 -18.68
C THR A 238 31.47 -3.47 -19.24
N THR A 239 31.62 -2.44 -18.42
CA THR A 239 31.57 -1.04 -18.85
C THR A 239 32.89 -0.66 -19.50
N VAL A 240 32.82 0.19 -20.54
CA VAL A 240 33.99 0.75 -21.20
C VAL A 240 34.05 2.23 -20.88
N VAL A 241 35.21 2.68 -20.41
CA VAL A 241 35.43 4.04 -19.95
C VAL A 241 36.52 4.75 -20.77
N ASP A 242 36.39 6.08 -20.91
CA ASP A 242 37.42 6.95 -21.50
C ASP A 242 38.60 7.18 -20.53
N ALA A 243 39.59 7.97 -20.96
CA ALA A 243 40.74 8.34 -20.14
C ALA A 243 40.34 9.14 -18.86
N GLY A 244 39.18 9.76 -18.82
CA GLY A 244 38.62 10.47 -17.66
C GLY A 244 37.81 9.55 -16.72
N GLY A 245 37.66 8.27 -17.06
CA GLY A 245 36.85 7.32 -16.33
C GLY A 245 35.36 7.42 -16.59
N ARG A 246 34.91 8.17 -17.59
CA ARG A 246 33.49 8.32 -17.96
C ARG A 246 33.03 7.13 -18.80
N LEU A 247 31.79 6.72 -18.60
CA LEU A 247 31.15 5.66 -19.36
C LEU A 247 30.97 6.08 -20.84
N VAL A 248 31.60 5.33 -21.76
CA VAL A 248 31.49 5.56 -23.21
C VAL A 248 30.85 4.38 -23.95
N GLY A 249 30.75 3.21 -23.30
CA GLY A 249 30.11 2.05 -23.90
C GLY A 249 30.03 0.87 -22.92
N ILE A 250 29.47 -0.23 -23.44
CA ILE A 250 29.47 -1.52 -22.76
C ILE A 250 29.86 -2.64 -23.72
N LEU A 251 30.39 -3.71 -23.18
CA LEU A 251 30.56 -5.01 -23.86
C LEU A 251 29.71 -6.03 -23.13
N THR A 252 28.92 -6.79 -23.85
CA THR A 252 28.05 -7.86 -23.35
C THR A 252 28.46 -9.19 -23.99
N ASP A 253 28.00 -10.31 -23.43
CA ASP A 253 28.15 -11.65 -24.05
C ASP A 253 27.58 -11.68 -25.47
N GLY A 254 26.52 -10.89 -25.75
CA GLY A 254 25.96 -10.74 -27.09
C GLY A 254 26.92 -10.03 -28.04
N ASP A 255 27.65 -9.00 -27.56
CA ASP A 255 28.66 -8.30 -28.33
C ASP A 255 29.83 -9.22 -28.63
N LEU A 256 30.31 -9.96 -27.62
CA LEU A 256 31.41 -10.93 -27.81
C LEU A 256 31.10 -11.92 -28.93
N ARG A 257 29.89 -12.50 -28.93
CA ARG A 257 29.48 -13.44 -29.98
C ARG A 257 29.45 -12.80 -31.37
N ARG A 258 28.94 -11.58 -31.49
CA ARG A 258 28.90 -10.84 -32.76
C ARG A 258 30.31 -10.50 -33.24
N GLN A 259 31.14 -10.01 -32.37
CA GLN A 259 32.54 -9.63 -32.69
C GLN A 259 33.39 -10.86 -33.02
N GLN A 260 33.15 -12.02 -32.36
CA GLN A 260 33.83 -13.28 -32.66
C GLN A 260 33.51 -13.77 -34.08
N LEU A 261 32.22 -13.64 -34.50
CA LEU A 261 31.83 -13.99 -35.86
C LEU A 261 32.45 -13.06 -36.91
N ALA A 262 32.63 -11.78 -36.57
CA ALA A 262 33.19 -10.79 -37.49
C ALA A 262 34.70 -10.84 -37.63
N HIS A 263 35.42 -11.16 -36.55
CA HIS A 263 36.88 -10.99 -36.45
C HIS A 263 37.66 -12.31 -36.17
N GLY A 264 36.98 -13.38 -35.80
CA GLY A 264 37.60 -14.67 -35.53
C GLY A 264 38.74 -14.58 -34.50
N ALA A 265 39.90 -15.14 -34.84
CA ALA A 265 41.07 -15.20 -33.93
C ALA A 265 41.68 -13.82 -33.62
N SER A 266 41.50 -12.80 -34.45
CA SER A 266 42.04 -11.47 -34.23
C SER A 266 41.24 -10.62 -33.22
N LEU A 267 40.09 -11.11 -32.76
CA LEU A 267 39.25 -10.40 -31.78
C LEU A 267 40.02 -10.04 -30.50
N LEU A 268 40.81 -10.96 -29.95
CA LEU A 268 41.46 -10.75 -28.67
C LEU A 268 42.47 -9.59 -28.64
N GLU A 269 43.00 -9.22 -29.80
CA GLU A 269 43.96 -8.12 -29.95
C GLU A 269 43.30 -6.77 -30.24
N ARG A 270 42.01 -6.77 -30.58
CA ARG A 270 41.26 -5.52 -30.87
C ARG A 270 41.02 -4.71 -29.60
N ARG A 271 40.80 -3.40 -29.76
CA ARG A 271 40.48 -2.50 -28.65
C ARG A 271 39.00 -2.62 -28.24
N ALA A 272 38.76 -2.59 -26.92
CA ALA A 272 37.40 -2.60 -26.36
C ALA A 272 36.52 -1.48 -26.95
N GLY A 273 37.08 -0.29 -27.13
CA GLY A 273 36.39 0.85 -27.74
C GLY A 273 35.94 0.66 -29.20
N GLU A 274 36.57 -0.28 -29.95
CA GLU A 274 36.17 -0.64 -31.31
C GLU A 274 35.01 -1.65 -31.34
N CYS A 275 34.89 -2.49 -30.30
CA CYS A 275 33.98 -3.61 -30.22
C CYS A 275 32.75 -3.34 -29.35
N MET A 276 32.74 -2.26 -28.55
CA MET A 276 31.70 -1.91 -27.60
C MET A 276 30.39 -1.49 -28.27
N THR A 277 29.30 -1.68 -27.59
CA THR A 277 28.06 -0.97 -27.86
C THR A 277 28.14 0.41 -27.21
N ARG A 278 28.01 1.47 -28.02
CA ARG A 278 28.01 2.87 -27.55
C ARG A 278 26.67 3.24 -26.96
N GLU A 279 26.63 4.30 -26.12
CA GLU A 279 25.41 4.84 -25.50
C GLU A 279 24.62 3.74 -24.75
N PRO A 280 25.23 3.11 -23.74
CA PRO A 280 24.55 2.08 -22.96
C PRO A 280 23.35 2.65 -22.23
N LYS A 281 22.30 1.83 -22.04
CA LYS A 281 21.18 2.23 -21.22
C LYS A 281 21.60 2.32 -19.75
N VAL A 282 21.34 3.49 -19.18
CA VAL A 282 21.62 3.78 -17.78
C VAL A 282 20.33 3.95 -16.98
N ILE A 283 20.44 3.84 -15.67
CA ILE A 283 19.35 4.10 -14.72
C ILE A 283 19.91 4.85 -13.52
N ASP A 284 19.06 5.69 -12.90
CA ASP A 284 19.43 6.40 -11.67
C ASP A 284 19.33 5.46 -10.46
N ALA A 285 20.24 5.61 -9.51
CA ALA A 285 20.26 4.82 -8.26
C ALA A 285 19.00 5.04 -7.40
N GLU A 286 18.38 6.21 -7.48
CA GLU A 286 17.18 6.56 -6.72
C GLU A 286 15.88 6.08 -7.38
N GLU A 287 15.92 5.62 -8.64
CA GLU A 287 14.75 5.04 -9.29
C GLU A 287 14.36 3.71 -8.65
N LEU A 288 13.08 3.34 -8.81
CA LEU A 288 12.58 2.05 -8.30
C LEU A 288 13.15 0.87 -9.09
N ALA A 289 13.39 -0.25 -8.40
CA ALA A 289 13.83 -1.49 -9.03
C ALA A 289 12.81 -2.03 -10.07
N THR A 290 11.52 -1.73 -9.90
CA THR A 290 10.47 -2.00 -10.91
C THR A 290 10.68 -1.20 -12.19
N SER A 291 11.20 0.02 -12.13
CA SER A 291 11.57 0.80 -13.31
C SER A 291 12.78 0.20 -14.03
N ALA A 292 13.75 -0.33 -13.27
CA ALA A 292 14.87 -1.08 -13.85
C ALA A 292 14.37 -2.31 -14.60
N LEU A 293 13.45 -3.06 -14.02
CA LEU A 293 12.84 -4.23 -14.64
C LEU A 293 12.14 -3.87 -15.96
N ALA A 294 11.32 -2.82 -15.96
CA ALA A 294 10.63 -2.35 -17.18
C ALA A 294 11.62 -1.95 -18.29
N ARG A 295 12.78 -1.35 -17.95
CA ARG A 295 13.84 -1.04 -18.93
C ARG A 295 14.59 -2.27 -19.44
N MET A 296 14.59 -3.37 -18.65
CA MET A 296 15.20 -4.65 -19.02
C MET A 296 14.31 -5.52 -19.90
N GLU A 297 13.05 -5.15 -20.12
CA GLU A 297 12.12 -5.93 -20.95
C GLU A 297 12.67 -6.21 -22.35
N GLY A 298 12.61 -7.46 -22.74
CA GLY A 298 12.90 -8.00 -24.07
C GLY A 298 14.31 -8.55 -24.27
N ARG A 299 15.39 -7.82 -24.05
CA ARG A 299 16.78 -8.30 -24.37
C ARG A 299 17.87 -7.79 -23.45
N ILE A 300 17.56 -6.87 -22.55
CA ILE A 300 18.55 -6.26 -21.66
C ILE A 300 18.44 -6.95 -20.30
N THR A 301 19.56 -7.51 -19.83
CA THR A 301 19.62 -8.24 -18.56
C THR A 301 20.39 -7.49 -17.48
N SER A 302 21.02 -6.35 -17.84
CA SER A 302 21.80 -5.53 -16.92
C SER A 302 21.71 -4.06 -17.31
N LEU A 303 21.68 -3.18 -16.32
CA LEU A 303 21.72 -1.72 -16.49
C LEU A 303 22.91 -1.15 -15.71
N VAL A 304 23.51 -0.10 -16.24
CA VAL A 304 24.63 0.61 -15.60
C VAL A 304 24.07 1.83 -14.86
N ILE A 305 24.58 2.08 -13.69
CA ILE A 305 24.34 3.28 -12.90
C ILE A 305 25.59 4.16 -13.00
N VAL A 306 25.40 5.45 -13.24
CA VAL A 306 26.51 6.43 -13.33
C VAL A 306 26.43 7.46 -12.22
N ASP A 307 27.58 7.96 -11.81
CA ASP A 307 27.68 9.09 -10.88
C ASP A 307 27.41 10.43 -11.59
N ALA A 308 27.41 11.52 -10.83
CA ALA A 308 27.22 12.88 -11.36
C ALA A 308 28.33 13.31 -12.37
N ALA A 309 29.48 12.63 -12.38
CA ALA A 309 30.57 12.87 -13.33
C ALA A 309 30.46 11.96 -14.58
N GLY A 310 29.42 11.13 -14.67
CA GLY A 310 29.20 10.18 -15.75
C GLY A 310 30.08 8.93 -15.68
N ARG A 311 30.64 8.59 -14.51
CA ARG A 311 31.46 7.39 -14.30
C ARG A 311 30.62 6.23 -13.82
N PRO A 312 30.93 4.96 -14.20
CA PRO A 312 30.23 3.79 -13.69
C PRO A 312 30.29 3.73 -12.16
N ALA A 313 29.14 3.87 -11.49
CA ALA A 313 28.98 3.81 -10.05
C ALA A 313 28.38 2.48 -9.58
N GLY A 314 27.66 1.79 -10.47
CA GLY A 314 27.00 0.54 -10.15
C GLY A 314 26.52 -0.23 -11.37
N VAL A 315 26.15 -1.49 -11.13
CA VAL A 315 25.48 -2.37 -12.10
C VAL A 315 24.35 -3.10 -11.39
N ILE A 316 23.17 -3.16 -12.00
CA ILE A 316 22.04 -3.96 -11.55
C ILE A 316 21.67 -4.97 -12.64
N ARG A 317 21.40 -6.22 -12.24
CA ARG A 317 20.99 -7.29 -13.15
C ARG A 317 19.54 -7.68 -12.92
N LEU A 318 18.91 -8.23 -13.96
CA LEU A 318 17.59 -8.85 -13.85
C LEU A 318 17.53 -9.90 -12.74
N HIS A 319 18.60 -10.70 -12.60
CA HIS A 319 18.69 -11.74 -11.57
C HIS A 319 18.65 -11.17 -10.14
N ASP A 320 19.25 -10.02 -9.91
CA ASP A 320 19.26 -9.37 -8.59
C ASP A 320 17.84 -8.93 -8.20
N ILE A 321 17.07 -8.41 -9.18
CA ILE A 321 15.66 -8.04 -9.01
C ILE A 321 14.77 -9.26 -8.74
N LEU A 322 15.02 -10.37 -9.47
CA LEU A 322 14.28 -11.62 -9.27
C LEU A 322 14.57 -12.25 -7.90
N LEU A 323 15.84 -12.26 -7.45
CA LEU A 323 16.21 -12.76 -6.12
C LEU A 323 15.57 -11.94 -5.01
N ALA A 324 15.40 -10.64 -5.19
CA ALA A 324 14.69 -9.77 -4.25
C ALA A 324 13.17 -10.00 -4.25
N LYS A 325 12.64 -10.93 -5.08
CA LYS A 325 11.20 -11.24 -5.21
C LYS A 325 10.34 -10.03 -5.51
N ILE A 326 10.86 -9.09 -6.28
CA ILE A 326 10.16 -7.86 -6.70
C ILE A 326 9.14 -8.16 -7.83
N VAL A 327 9.24 -9.35 -8.42
CA VAL A 327 8.32 -9.84 -9.48
C VAL A 327 7.54 -11.03 -8.97
#